data_d6150885edfad757021e1f51f2c63855
#
_entry.id   d6150885edfad757021e1f51f2c63855
#
_cell.length_a   1.000
_cell.length_b   1.000
_cell.length_c   1.000
_cell.angle_alpha   90.00
_cell.angle_beta   90.00
_cell.angle_gamma   90.00
#
_symmetry.space_group_name_H-M   'P 1'
#
loop_
_entity.id
_entity.type
_entity.pdbx_description
1 polymer ?
#
loop_
_entity_poly.entity_id
_entity_poly.type
_entity_poly.pdbx_seq_one_letter_code
_entity_poly.pdbx_strand_id
1 'polypeptide(L)'
;MVIPSDIAAIHRRFRAVGGALMRVNLNNTHSGNMSFRDPQDSGRFWITASGAPCGHLHPADLVAVRFDDMSFAGAVRPSSEANTHRRVLELPGVKACVHCHSIASTLLGFETARKPIFLLRPDSAGPGETEFLFQPVDVWGAGLIGTVTIGVYRNTVGSHEMETRIPACLKQAPITIVKGHGPFARGESLEECLQYLSVLENSALVTLALRRRGIDTLAFQHAVAARGFQAIFPWTPRCLSRAETPPQPEADPTIRSEFTDWLSYNYDRGLGAFGTGSMSRKLSADEMIFCPMAAAPHAIEAPLQRIRLRSEGSEASDVRLHRLIYTHTPFNACMLTASPCATAEAMAALAAADGMDALAGKPETLGRPADECPVVTPIDAEAVYYKVRLPVAGIHALAPGAGENLIHRLLHTGNGCCLIAGGGVVAAGEENLGQAAYRVSLAERMARFRQEVDLNHRVLGGPALAAFE
;
A
#
# COMPACT_ATOMS: atom_id res chain seq x y z
N MET A 1 -35.59 -4.02 -16.68
CA MET A 1 -35.79 -2.92 -15.71
C MET A 1 -34.72 -1.86 -15.99
N VAL A 2 -35.11 -0.64 -16.37
CA VAL A 2 -34.15 0.46 -16.62
C VAL A 2 -33.69 0.96 -15.25
N ILE A 3 -32.38 0.86 -14.98
CA ILE A 3 -31.76 1.38 -13.76
C ILE A 3 -31.65 2.90 -13.92
N PRO A 4 -32.14 3.72 -12.96
CA PRO A 4 -31.92 5.16 -12.99
C PRO A 4 -30.42 5.50 -13.11
N SER A 5 -30.07 6.56 -13.84
CA SER A 5 -28.70 6.91 -14.18
C SER A 5 -27.77 7.06 -12.94
N ASP A 6 -28.30 7.54 -11.87
CA ASP A 6 -27.67 7.81 -10.57
C ASP A 6 -27.31 6.52 -9.82
N ILE A 7 -28.24 5.55 -9.77
CA ILE A 7 -28.00 4.22 -9.20
C ILE A 7 -26.95 3.49 -10.05
N ALA A 8 -27.00 3.64 -11.36
CA ALA A 8 -26.03 3.06 -12.26
C ALA A 8 -24.60 3.59 -11.99
N ALA A 9 -24.46 4.88 -11.67
CA ALA A 9 -23.16 5.48 -11.31
C ALA A 9 -22.64 4.93 -9.98
N ILE A 10 -23.48 4.85 -8.96
CA ILE A 10 -23.14 4.27 -7.65
C ILE A 10 -22.74 2.80 -7.81
N HIS A 11 -23.55 2.03 -8.53
CA HIS A 11 -23.26 0.62 -8.80
C HIS A 11 -21.93 0.41 -9.52
N ARG A 12 -21.61 1.23 -10.52
CA ARG A 12 -20.31 1.14 -11.21
C ARG A 12 -19.15 1.34 -10.24
N ARG A 13 -19.23 2.29 -9.29
CA ARG A 13 -18.20 2.50 -8.27
C ARG A 13 -18.04 1.31 -7.34
N PHE A 14 -19.14 0.81 -6.78
CA PHE A 14 -19.11 -0.38 -5.92
C PHE A 14 -18.49 -1.58 -6.63
N ARG A 15 -18.92 -1.84 -7.88
CA ARG A 15 -18.40 -2.93 -8.71
C ARG A 15 -16.90 -2.77 -9.01
N ALA A 16 -16.45 -1.55 -9.30
CA ALA A 16 -15.05 -1.28 -9.58
C ALA A 16 -14.16 -1.49 -8.36
N VAL A 17 -14.57 -0.97 -7.19
CA VAL A 17 -13.83 -1.14 -5.94
C VAL A 17 -13.90 -2.59 -5.46
N GLY A 18 -15.06 -3.24 -5.53
CA GLY A 18 -15.19 -4.65 -5.20
C GLY A 18 -14.32 -5.55 -6.08
N GLY A 19 -14.29 -5.29 -7.39
CA GLY A 19 -13.40 -5.98 -8.32
C GLY A 19 -11.92 -5.76 -7.99
N ALA A 20 -11.53 -4.53 -7.59
CA ALA A 20 -10.17 -4.22 -7.17
C ALA A 20 -9.78 -4.93 -5.86
N LEU A 21 -10.67 -5.01 -4.87
CA LEU A 21 -10.43 -5.78 -3.63
C LEU A 21 -10.09 -7.24 -3.93
N MET A 22 -10.77 -7.84 -4.92
CA MET A 22 -10.48 -9.20 -5.36
C MET A 22 -9.13 -9.30 -6.09
N ARG A 23 -8.85 -8.37 -7.01
CA ARG A 23 -7.59 -8.35 -7.80
C ARG A 23 -6.35 -8.23 -6.92
N VAL A 24 -6.40 -7.41 -5.89
CA VAL A 24 -5.29 -7.23 -4.94
C VAL A 24 -5.36 -8.18 -3.74
N ASN A 25 -6.17 -9.22 -3.83
CA ASN A 25 -6.29 -10.32 -2.87
C ASN A 25 -6.64 -9.89 -1.43
N LEU A 26 -7.44 -8.82 -1.30
CA LEU A 26 -7.90 -8.32 -0.01
C LEU A 26 -9.18 -9.02 0.47
N ASN A 27 -9.86 -9.74 -0.40
CA ASN A 27 -11.14 -10.37 -0.06
C ASN A 27 -11.33 -11.69 -0.77
N ASN A 28 -12.15 -12.56 -0.21
CA ASN A 28 -12.69 -13.73 -0.91
C ASN A 28 -14.04 -13.40 -1.57
N THR A 29 -14.66 -14.36 -2.24
CA THR A 29 -15.85 -14.15 -3.06
C THR A 29 -17.04 -13.54 -2.31
N HIS A 30 -17.26 -13.93 -1.04
CA HIS A 30 -18.46 -13.58 -0.28
C HIS A 30 -18.20 -12.81 1.01
N SER A 31 -16.94 -12.51 1.31
CA SER A 31 -16.55 -11.78 2.52
C SER A 31 -16.52 -10.29 2.29
N GLY A 32 -16.56 -9.56 3.42
CA GLY A 32 -16.48 -8.11 3.43
C GLY A 32 -17.74 -7.42 2.91
N ASN A 33 -17.77 -6.14 3.05
CA ASN A 33 -18.90 -5.30 2.64
C ASN A 33 -18.44 -3.86 2.45
N MET A 34 -19.23 -3.12 1.70
CA MET A 34 -18.93 -1.74 1.34
C MET A 34 -20.19 -0.88 1.52
N SER A 35 -20.02 0.35 2.00
CA SER A 35 -21.10 1.33 2.08
C SER A 35 -20.67 2.71 1.63
N PHE A 36 -21.63 3.48 1.13
CA PHE A 36 -21.39 4.85 0.66
C PHE A 36 -22.63 5.71 0.91
N ARG A 37 -22.43 6.93 1.45
CA ARG A 37 -23.52 7.90 1.60
C ARG A 37 -24.16 8.19 0.25
N ASP A 38 -25.47 8.23 0.22
CA ASP A 38 -26.17 8.63 -1.00
C ASP A 38 -25.89 10.09 -1.29
N PRO A 39 -25.35 10.43 -2.48
CA PRO A 39 -25.05 11.81 -2.83
C PRO A 39 -26.30 12.67 -3.08
N GLN A 40 -27.49 12.05 -3.27
CA GLN A 40 -28.74 12.73 -3.57
C GLN A 40 -29.71 12.78 -2.38
N ASP A 41 -29.55 11.87 -1.41
CA ASP A 41 -30.39 11.83 -0.22
C ASP A 41 -29.54 11.65 1.03
N SER A 42 -29.29 12.72 1.75
CA SER A 42 -28.48 12.71 2.99
C SER A 42 -29.05 11.84 4.09
N GLY A 43 -30.34 11.46 4.02
CA GLY A 43 -31.02 10.59 4.97
C GLY A 43 -30.78 9.11 4.76
N ARG A 44 -30.01 8.70 3.71
CA ARG A 44 -29.75 7.30 3.40
C ARG A 44 -28.31 7.02 2.98
N PHE A 45 -27.96 5.75 2.98
CA PHE A 45 -26.71 5.23 2.45
C PHE A 45 -26.95 3.92 1.68
N TRP A 46 -26.05 3.62 0.77
CA TRP A 46 -25.99 2.38 0.04
C TRP A 46 -25.02 1.42 0.71
N ILE A 47 -25.40 0.14 0.79
CA ILE A 47 -24.55 -0.92 1.33
C ILE A 47 -24.73 -2.20 0.52
N THR A 48 -23.69 -3.01 0.42
CA THR A 48 -23.76 -4.34 -0.19
C THR A 48 -24.70 -5.24 0.61
N ALA A 49 -25.46 -6.06 -0.09
CA ALA A 49 -26.36 -7.05 0.49
C ALA A 49 -25.58 -8.13 1.27
N SER A 50 -26.24 -8.77 2.20
CA SER A 50 -25.67 -9.91 2.93
C SER A 50 -25.32 -11.05 1.97
N GLY A 51 -24.06 -11.51 2.00
CA GLY A 51 -23.56 -12.56 1.12
C GLY A 51 -23.35 -12.17 -0.34
N ALA A 52 -23.42 -10.88 -0.68
CA ALA A 52 -23.18 -10.41 -2.05
C ALA A 52 -21.72 -10.64 -2.46
N PRO A 53 -21.48 -11.11 -3.70
CA PRO A 53 -20.11 -11.33 -4.19
C PRO A 53 -19.46 -10.00 -4.57
N CYS A 54 -18.67 -9.40 -3.66
CA CYS A 54 -18.10 -8.05 -3.82
C CYS A 54 -17.38 -7.82 -5.16
N GLY A 55 -16.75 -8.87 -5.72
CA GLY A 55 -16.06 -8.78 -7.02
C GLY A 55 -16.98 -8.80 -8.25
N HIS A 56 -18.24 -9.20 -8.08
CA HIS A 56 -19.22 -9.41 -9.17
C HIS A 56 -20.60 -8.86 -8.84
N LEU A 57 -20.67 -7.69 -8.23
CA LEU A 57 -21.92 -7.08 -7.80
C LEU A 57 -22.87 -6.81 -8.97
N HIS A 58 -24.12 -7.23 -8.80
CA HIS A 58 -25.26 -6.80 -9.60
C HIS A 58 -25.93 -5.57 -8.97
N PRO A 59 -26.70 -4.78 -9.71
CA PRO A 59 -27.45 -3.66 -9.12
C PRO A 59 -28.37 -4.05 -7.97
N ALA A 60 -28.92 -5.26 -8.00
CA ALA A 60 -29.78 -5.81 -6.94
C ALA A 60 -29.02 -6.17 -5.65
N ASP A 61 -27.71 -6.23 -5.70
CA ASP A 61 -26.86 -6.50 -4.54
C ASP A 61 -26.57 -5.22 -3.72
N LEU A 62 -27.08 -4.07 -4.14
CA LEU A 62 -26.99 -2.82 -3.40
C LEU A 62 -28.32 -2.48 -2.74
N VAL A 63 -28.28 -2.27 -1.44
CA VAL A 63 -29.45 -1.93 -0.62
C VAL A 63 -29.34 -0.50 -0.13
N ALA A 64 -30.36 0.30 -0.39
CA ALA A 64 -30.49 1.64 0.19
C ALA A 64 -31.10 1.54 1.59
N VAL A 65 -30.40 2.04 2.59
CA VAL A 65 -30.78 1.96 4.00
C VAL A 65 -30.91 3.38 4.57
N ARG A 66 -31.95 3.62 5.35
CA ARG A 66 -32.16 4.89 6.05
C ARG A 66 -31.28 5.01 7.30
N PHE A 67 -30.77 6.21 7.56
CA PHE A 67 -29.95 6.46 8.76
C PHE A 67 -30.76 6.45 10.05
N ASP A 68 -32.00 6.94 10.02
CA ASP A 68 -32.84 7.16 11.20
C ASP A 68 -33.34 5.86 11.83
N ASP A 69 -33.87 4.94 11.05
CA ASP A 69 -34.56 3.74 11.54
C ASP A 69 -34.02 2.43 10.96
N MET A 70 -32.98 2.49 10.14
CA MET A 70 -32.41 1.34 9.42
C MET A 70 -33.40 0.64 8.47
N SER A 71 -34.50 1.28 8.12
CA SER A 71 -35.44 0.73 7.16
C SER A 71 -34.85 0.66 5.75
N PHE A 72 -35.26 -0.32 4.98
CA PHE A 72 -34.88 -0.52 3.58
C PHE A 72 -36.03 -1.11 2.79
N ALA A 73 -36.04 -0.86 1.49
CA ALA A 73 -37.06 -1.41 0.58
C ALA A 73 -36.55 -2.65 -0.14
N GLY A 74 -37.47 -3.58 -0.41
CA GLY A 74 -37.20 -4.81 -1.18
C GLY A 74 -36.96 -6.04 -0.32
N ALA A 75 -36.75 -7.18 -1.01
CA ALA A 75 -36.62 -8.52 -0.37
C ALA A 75 -35.15 -8.82 0.03
N VAL A 76 -34.18 -8.10 -0.54
CA VAL A 76 -32.76 -8.34 -0.29
C VAL A 76 -32.35 -7.59 0.98
N ARG A 77 -31.73 -8.31 1.91
CA ARG A 77 -31.30 -7.73 3.20
C ARG A 77 -29.92 -7.07 3.07
N PRO A 78 -29.71 -5.92 3.73
CA PRO A 78 -28.39 -5.32 3.82
C PRO A 78 -27.43 -6.26 4.58
N SER A 79 -26.11 -6.00 4.47
CA SER A 79 -25.08 -6.70 5.26
C SER A 79 -25.46 -6.75 6.74
N SER A 80 -25.13 -7.84 7.43
CA SER A 80 -25.28 -7.98 8.88
C SER A 80 -24.53 -6.92 9.69
N GLU A 81 -23.57 -6.24 9.07
CA GLU A 81 -22.75 -5.17 9.65
C GLU A 81 -23.27 -3.76 9.31
N ALA A 82 -24.48 -3.66 8.75
CA ALA A 82 -25.04 -2.38 8.32
C ALA A 82 -25.12 -1.34 9.46
N ASN A 83 -25.37 -1.76 10.69
CA ASN A 83 -25.35 -0.85 11.86
C ASN A 83 -23.94 -0.32 12.13
N THR A 84 -22.91 -1.15 12.08
CA THR A 84 -21.51 -0.71 12.20
C THR A 84 -21.17 0.32 11.12
N HIS A 85 -21.53 0.01 9.86
CA HIS A 85 -21.31 0.94 8.73
C HIS A 85 -22.06 2.26 8.94
N ARG A 86 -23.32 2.23 9.38
CA ARG A 86 -24.08 3.44 9.71
C ARG A 86 -23.32 4.30 10.70
N ARG A 87 -22.87 3.71 11.82
CA ARG A 87 -22.13 4.44 12.86
C ARG A 87 -20.83 5.04 12.36
N VAL A 88 -20.12 4.34 11.46
CA VAL A 88 -18.91 4.87 10.81
C VAL A 88 -19.25 6.03 9.88
N LEU A 89 -20.29 5.89 9.07
CA LEU A 89 -20.74 6.94 8.15
C LEU A 89 -21.27 8.18 8.88
N GLU A 90 -21.72 8.07 10.14
CA GLU A 90 -22.12 9.22 10.98
C GLU A 90 -20.91 10.06 11.45
N LEU A 91 -19.67 9.57 11.31
CA LEU A 91 -18.48 10.34 11.66
C LEU A 91 -18.31 11.57 10.73
N PRO A 92 -17.82 12.70 11.26
CA PRO A 92 -17.61 13.91 10.47
C PRO A 92 -16.70 13.67 9.24
N GLY A 93 -17.13 14.12 8.06
CA GLY A 93 -16.38 14.03 6.82
C GLY A 93 -16.36 12.63 6.17
N VAL A 94 -16.92 11.61 6.82
CA VAL A 94 -16.94 10.25 6.29
C VAL A 94 -18.11 10.06 5.33
N LYS A 95 -17.80 9.57 4.11
CA LYS A 95 -18.78 9.25 3.08
C LYS A 95 -18.77 7.78 2.69
N ALA A 96 -17.68 7.06 2.98
CA ALA A 96 -17.51 5.65 2.64
C ALA A 96 -16.99 4.85 3.84
N CYS A 97 -17.38 3.56 3.88
CA CYS A 97 -16.81 2.57 4.78
C CYS A 97 -16.65 1.25 4.01
N VAL A 98 -15.49 0.62 4.11
CA VAL A 98 -15.20 -0.67 3.49
C VAL A 98 -14.59 -1.60 4.53
N HIS A 99 -15.12 -2.82 4.59
CA HIS A 99 -14.60 -3.93 5.36
C HIS A 99 -14.15 -5.04 4.42
N CYS A 100 -13.02 -5.68 4.71
CA CYS A 100 -12.51 -6.82 3.98
C CYS A 100 -11.86 -7.86 4.90
N HIS A 101 -11.53 -9.04 4.37
CA HIS A 101 -10.93 -10.15 5.09
C HIS A 101 -9.50 -10.42 4.60
N SER A 102 -8.69 -9.39 4.49
CA SER A 102 -7.30 -9.48 4.07
C SER A 102 -6.45 -10.30 5.04
N ILE A 103 -5.56 -11.15 4.49
CA ILE A 103 -4.91 -12.22 5.28
C ILE A 103 -3.80 -11.67 6.15
N ALA A 104 -2.83 -10.95 5.59
CA ALA A 104 -1.64 -10.53 6.34
C ALA A 104 -2.00 -9.55 7.46
N SER A 105 -2.88 -8.58 7.18
CA SER A 105 -3.35 -7.63 8.18
C SER A 105 -4.15 -8.30 9.30
N THR A 106 -4.97 -9.32 8.98
CA THR A 106 -5.69 -10.10 10.00
C THR A 106 -4.73 -10.93 10.85
N LEU A 107 -3.68 -11.50 10.23
CA LEU A 107 -2.63 -12.26 10.95
C LEU A 107 -1.90 -11.42 11.99
N LEU A 108 -1.73 -10.11 11.77
CA LEU A 108 -1.16 -9.23 12.78
C LEU A 108 -1.85 -9.39 14.15
N GLY A 109 -3.16 -9.59 14.19
CA GLY A 109 -3.93 -9.78 15.42
C GLY A 109 -3.58 -11.05 16.20
N PHE A 110 -3.05 -12.08 15.55
CA PHE A 110 -2.66 -13.35 16.20
C PHE A 110 -1.23 -13.35 16.74
N GLU A 111 -0.39 -12.46 16.24
CA GLU A 111 1.00 -12.33 16.64
C GLU A 111 1.16 -11.73 18.06
N THR A 112 0.08 -11.24 18.64
CA THR A 112 0.07 -10.50 19.93
C THR A 112 0.41 -11.35 21.15
N ALA A 113 0.39 -12.69 21.06
CA ALA A 113 0.43 -13.55 22.25
C ALA A 113 1.83 -13.86 22.81
N ARG A 114 2.91 -13.77 22.03
CA ARG A 114 4.24 -14.24 22.45
C ARG A 114 5.38 -13.23 22.39
N LYS A 115 5.33 -12.25 21.49
CA LYS A 115 6.24 -11.10 21.44
C LYS A 115 5.47 -9.95 20.79
N PRO A 116 5.07 -8.91 21.51
CA PRO A 116 4.23 -7.87 20.95
C PRO A 116 4.98 -7.13 19.83
N ILE A 117 4.35 -7.06 18.65
CA ILE A 117 4.70 -6.11 17.59
C ILE A 117 4.16 -4.73 17.95
N PHE A 118 3.58 -4.56 19.13
CA PHE A 118 2.57 -3.55 19.40
C PHE A 118 2.90 -2.77 20.67
N LEU A 119 2.64 -1.48 20.56
CA LEU A 119 2.51 -0.59 21.70
C LEU A 119 1.20 -0.92 22.40
N LEU A 120 1.25 -1.30 23.67
CA LEU A 120 0.04 -1.33 24.49
C LEU A 120 -0.45 0.10 24.66
N ARG A 121 -1.74 0.31 24.44
CA ARG A 121 -2.37 1.59 24.81
C ARG A 121 -2.46 1.64 26.33
N PRO A 122 -1.82 2.62 27.02
CA PRO A 122 -1.77 2.63 28.48
C PRO A 122 -3.14 2.78 29.16
N ASP A 123 -4.12 3.39 28.48
CA ASP A 123 -5.33 3.91 29.11
C ASP A 123 -6.64 3.24 28.67
N SER A 124 -6.62 2.14 27.90
CA SER A 124 -7.84 1.60 27.30
C SER A 124 -8.37 0.29 27.89
N ALA A 125 -7.78 -0.22 28.94
CA ALA A 125 -8.15 -1.52 29.49
C ALA A 125 -9.17 -1.41 30.64
N GLY A 126 -10.44 -1.43 30.31
CA GLY A 126 -11.46 -2.02 31.18
C GLY A 126 -11.20 -3.53 31.30
N PRO A 127 -11.65 -4.21 32.37
CA PRO A 127 -11.42 -5.65 32.53
C PRO A 127 -12.06 -6.43 31.37
N GLY A 128 -11.22 -6.94 30.47
CA GLY A 128 -11.59 -7.73 29.29
C GLY A 128 -11.48 -7.03 27.93
N GLU A 129 -11.05 -5.78 27.85
CA GLU A 129 -10.86 -5.06 26.59
C GLU A 129 -9.36 -4.88 26.33
N THR A 130 -8.82 -5.63 25.37
CA THR A 130 -7.43 -5.50 24.95
C THR A 130 -7.37 -4.84 23.57
N GLU A 131 -6.71 -3.70 23.47
CA GLU A 131 -6.38 -3.07 22.21
C GLU A 131 -4.87 -3.05 22.01
N PHE A 132 -4.43 -3.32 20.78
CA PHE A 132 -3.03 -3.25 20.41
C PHE A 132 -2.85 -2.18 19.34
N LEU A 133 -1.67 -1.59 19.28
CA LEU A 133 -1.33 -0.60 18.27
C LEU A 133 -0.29 -1.15 17.30
N PHE A 134 -0.63 -1.23 16.04
CA PHE A 134 0.30 -1.56 14.96
C PHE A 134 0.82 -0.27 14.32
N GLN A 135 2.15 -0.10 14.33
CA GLN A 135 2.82 0.98 13.61
C GLN A 135 3.51 0.39 12.37
N PRO A 136 3.07 0.74 11.15
CA PRO A 136 3.77 0.35 9.93
C PRO A 136 5.24 0.78 9.93
N VAL A 137 6.09 -0.06 9.33
CA VAL A 137 7.54 0.15 9.25
C VAL A 137 7.99 0.67 7.87
N ASP A 138 7.07 0.78 6.93
CA ASP A 138 7.29 1.32 5.60
C ASP A 138 6.68 2.72 5.44
N VAL A 139 7.20 3.47 4.46
CA VAL A 139 6.79 4.87 4.22
C VAL A 139 5.31 5.00 3.83
N TRP A 140 4.78 4.01 3.12
CA TRP A 140 3.40 4.05 2.62
C TRP A 140 2.41 3.88 3.76
N GLY A 141 2.62 2.85 4.57
CA GLY A 141 1.79 2.61 5.76
C GLY A 141 1.91 3.72 6.79
N ALA A 142 3.13 4.06 7.17
CA ALA A 142 3.36 5.11 8.17
C ALA A 142 2.81 6.47 7.74
N GLY A 143 2.86 6.79 6.44
CA GLY A 143 2.42 8.08 5.90
C GLY A 143 0.94 8.18 5.55
N LEU A 144 0.29 7.09 5.14
CA LEU A 144 -1.11 7.09 4.70
C LEU A 144 -2.08 6.65 5.78
N ILE A 145 -1.72 5.66 6.57
CA ILE A 145 -2.63 5.09 7.59
C ILE A 145 -2.18 5.35 9.02
N GLY A 146 -0.90 5.66 9.24
CA GLY A 146 -0.37 5.93 10.58
C GLY A 146 -0.46 4.73 11.51
N THR A 147 -0.65 4.99 12.80
CA THR A 147 -0.83 3.95 13.82
C THR A 147 -2.24 3.35 13.74
N VAL A 148 -2.32 2.03 13.65
CA VAL A 148 -3.57 1.27 13.47
C VAL A 148 -3.94 0.55 14.75
N THR A 149 -5.17 0.72 15.23
CA THR A 149 -5.69 -0.03 16.38
C THR A 149 -6.11 -1.44 15.95
N ILE A 150 -5.70 -2.46 16.70
CA ILE A 150 -6.18 -3.83 16.60
C ILE A 150 -7.03 -4.13 17.83
N GLY A 151 -8.34 -4.19 17.63
CA GLY A 151 -9.30 -4.45 18.70
C GLY A 151 -9.56 -5.96 18.88
N VAL A 152 -9.57 -6.40 20.12
CA VAL A 152 -10.03 -7.74 20.52
C VAL A 152 -11.48 -7.65 20.97
N TYR A 153 -12.37 -8.35 20.29
CA TYR A 153 -13.81 -8.32 20.52
C TYR A 153 -14.29 -9.69 20.96
N ARG A 154 -15.33 -9.72 21.80
CA ARG A 154 -15.98 -10.97 22.23
C ARG A 154 -16.84 -11.55 21.12
N ASN A 155 -17.51 -10.68 20.37
CA ASN A 155 -18.31 -11.04 19.20
C ASN A 155 -17.88 -10.18 18.01
N THR A 156 -17.42 -10.83 16.96
CA THR A 156 -16.80 -10.21 15.80
C THR A 156 -17.71 -10.09 14.57
N VAL A 157 -19.00 -10.46 14.68
CA VAL A 157 -19.94 -10.40 13.56
C VAL A 157 -21.18 -9.61 13.96
N GLY A 158 -21.39 -8.44 13.36
CA GLY A 158 -22.61 -7.64 13.47
C GLY A 158 -23.05 -7.34 14.92
N SER A 159 -22.12 -7.17 15.84
CA SER A 159 -22.42 -7.01 17.26
C SER A 159 -22.50 -5.56 17.68
N HIS A 160 -23.24 -5.30 18.77
CA HIS A 160 -23.28 -3.98 19.40
C HIS A 160 -21.88 -3.49 19.84
N GLU A 161 -20.99 -4.40 20.19
CA GLU A 161 -19.60 -4.09 20.52
C GLU A 161 -18.87 -3.50 19.29
N MET A 162 -19.05 -4.08 18.11
CA MET A 162 -18.51 -3.54 16.86
C MET A 162 -19.10 -2.17 16.51
N GLU A 163 -20.41 -1.99 16.72
CA GLU A 163 -21.12 -0.74 16.43
C GLU A 163 -20.59 0.44 17.26
N THR A 164 -20.03 0.18 18.42
CA THR A 164 -19.50 1.21 19.33
C THR A 164 -17.99 1.41 19.22
N ARG A 165 -17.21 0.33 19.19
CA ARG A 165 -15.75 0.38 19.25
C ARG A 165 -15.10 0.68 17.89
N ILE A 166 -15.60 0.13 16.79
CA ILE A 166 -15.05 0.39 15.45
C ILE A 166 -15.11 1.89 15.11
N PRO A 167 -16.26 2.60 15.26
CA PRO A 167 -16.30 4.04 15.02
C PRO A 167 -15.39 4.84 15.98
N ALA A 168 -15.22 4.39 17.22
CA ALA A 168 -14.31 5.04 18.17
C ALA A 168 -12.86 4.95 17.72
N CYS A 169 -12.41 3.79 17.24
CA CYS A 169 -11.07 3.61 16.62
C CYS A 169 -10.93 4.46 15.35
N LEU A 170 -11.96 4.44 14.48
CA LEU A 170 -11.95 5.17 13.21
C LEU A 170 -12.06 6.70 13.35
N LYS A 171 -12.38 7.22 14.53
CA LYS A 171 -12.21 8.67 14.81
C LYS A 171 -10.75 9.08 14.83
N GLN A 172 -9.85 8.19 15.22
CA GLN A 172 -8.44 8.49 15.46
C GLN A 172 -7.55 8.14 14.26
N ALA A 173 -7.92 7.12 13.49
CA ALA A 173 -7.19 6.64 12.31
C ALA A 173 -8.16 6.30 11.17
N PRO A 174 -7.73 6.31 9.91
CA PRO A 174 -8.59 5.97 8.78
C PRO A 174 -8.96 4.48 8.73
N ILE A 175 -8.26 3.64 9.49
CA ILE A 175 -8.38 2.18 9.44
C ILE A 175 -8.20 1.57 10.83
N THR A 176 -8.88 0.45 11.09
CA THR A 176 -8.74 -0.37 12.30
C THR A 176 -8.86 -1.85 11.94
N ILE A 177 -8.31 -2.72 12.75
CA ILE A 177 -8.36 -4.19 12.56
C ILE A 177 -9.21 -4.80 13.69
N VAL A 178 -10.14 -5.68 13.33
CA VAL A 178 -10.81 -6.59 14.27
C VAL A 178 -10.04 -7.90 14.27
N LYS A 179 -9.48 -8.27 15.41
CA LYS A 179 -8.68 -9.50 15.55
C LYS A 179 -9.46 -10.72 15.09
N GLY A 180 -8.85 -11.48 14.17
CA GLY A 180 -9.44 -12.72 13.64
C GLY A 180 -10.59 -12.52 12.66
N HIS A 181 -10.94 -11.29 12.33
CA HIS A 181 -12.01 -10.97 11.39
C HIS A 181 -11.47 -10.20 10.17
N GLY A 182 -10.94 -9.00 10.38
CA GLY A 182 -10.39 -8.19 9.29
C GLY A 182 -10.43 -6.70 9.57
N PRO A 183 -9.88 -5.88 8.66
CA PRO A 183 -9.86 -4.43 8.79
C PRO A 183 -11.14 -3.76 8.31
N PHE A 184 -11.44 -2.60 8.93
CA PHE A 184 -12.44 -1.62 8.52
C PHE A 184 -11.74 -0.32 8.18
N ALA A 185 -12.05 0.26 7.03
CA ALA A 185 -11.54 1.56 6.60
C ALA A 185 -12.67 2.55 6.38
N ARG A 186 -12.43 3.82 6.70
CA ARG A 186 -13.30 4.96 6.41
C ARG A 186 -12.64 5.94 5.48
N GLY A 187 -13.44 6.65 4.68
CA GLY A 187 -12.90 7.66 3.77
C GLY A 187 -13.99 8.58 3.20
N GLU A 188 -13.57 9.51 2.38
CA GLU A 188 -14.47 10.33 1.57
C GLU A 188 -14.96 9.61 0.31
N SER A 189 -14.29 8.49 -0.05
CA SER A 189 -14.65 7.66 -1.19
C SER A 189 -14.36 6.18 -0.93
N LEU A 190 -15.00 5.30 -1.70
CA LEU A 190 -14.71 3.87 -1.67
C LEU A 190 -13.27 3.56 -2.11
N GLU A 191 -12.75 4.35 -3.06
CA GLU A 191 -11.39 4.23 -3.59
C GLU A 191 -10.34 4.59 -2.53
N GLU A 192 -10.59 5.59 -1.72
CA GLU A 192 -9.73 5.95 -0.58
C GLU A 192 -9.70 4.84 0.47
N CYS A 193 -10.86 4.25 0.78
CA CYS A 193 -10.92 3.09 1.67
C CYS A 193 -10.12 1.91 1.10
N LEU A 194 -10.23 1.63 -0.20
CA LEU A 194 -9.44 0.59 -0.89
C LEU A 194 -7.94 0.87 -0.76
N GLN A 195 -7.51 2.12 -0.94
CA GLN A 195 -6.09 2.48 -0.76
C GLN A 195 -5.62 2.14 0.66
N TYR A 196 -6.35 2.57 1.69
CA TYR A 196 -5.99 2.29 3.08
C TYR A 196 -5.92 0.79 3.38
N LEU A 197 -6.88 0.01 2.90
CA LEU A 197 -6.91 -1.44 3.07
C LEU A 197 -5.73 -2.12 2.38
N SER A 198 -5.44 -1.73 1.14
CA SER A 198 -4.33 -2.28 0.36
C SER A 198 -2.97 -1.91 0.95
N VAL A 199 -2.81 -0.68 1.43
CA VAL A 199 -1.60 -0.20 2.10
C VAL A 199 -1.39 -0.94 3.42
N LEU A 200 -2.45 -1.15 4.21
CA LEU A 200 -2.36 -1.92 5.45
C LEU A 200 -1.89 -3.36 5.19
N GLU A 201 -2.47 -4.03 4.20
CA GLU A 201 -2.08 -5.39 3.83
C GLU A 201 -0.61 -5.46 3.40
N ASN A 202 -0.17 -4.50 2.57
CA ASN A 202 1.22 -4.39 2.14
C ASN A 202 2.19 -4.19 3.32
N SER A 203 1.88 -3.27 4.23
CA SER A 203 2.68 -3.01 5.44
C SER A 203 2.70 -4.22 6.38
N ALA A 204 1.60 -4.95 6.47
CA ALA A 204 1.53 -6.21 7.21
C ALA A 204 2.45 -7.27 6.60
N LEU A 205 2.45 -7.44 5.28
CA LEU A 205 3.35 -8.35 4.57
C LEU A 205 4.82 -8.01 4.84
N VAL A 206 5.20 -6.73 4.75
CA VAL A 206 6.56 -6.27 5.08
C VAL A 206 6.94 -6.64 6.51
N THR A 207 6.08 -6.30 7.47
CA THR A 207 6.34 -6.54 8.90
C THR A 207 6.45 -8.03 9.21
N LEU A 208 5.53 -8.85 8.70
CA LEU A 208 5.54 -10.30 8.88
C LEU A 208 6.76 -10.97 8.23
N ALA A 209 7.19 -10.50 7.05
CA ALA A 209 8.40 -10.98 6.39
C ALA A 209 9.66 -10.72 7.23
N LEU A 210 9.81 -9.52 7.78
CA LEU A 210 10.91 -9.17 8.68
C LEU A 210 10.92 -10.05 9.94
N ARG A 211 9.76 -10.26 10.56
CA ARG A 211 9.64 -11.11 11.74
C ARG A 211 9.96 -12.57 11.48
N ARG A 212 9.51 -13.13 10.35
CA ARG A 212 9.86 -14.50 9.93
C ARG A 212 11.37 -14.68 9.83
N ARG A 213 12.12 -13.62 9.54
CA ARG A 213 13.59 -13.59 9.52
C ARG A 213 14.20 -13.36 10.91
N GLY A 214 13.41 -13.23 11.95
CA GLY A 214 13.85 -12.96 13.32
C GLY A 214 14.29 -11.52 13.56
N ILE A 215 13.93 -10.59 12.67
CA ILE A 215 14.21 -9.17 12.82
C ILE A 215 13.14 -8.57 13.75
N ASP A 216 13.61 -7.99 14.85
CA ASP A 216 12.73 -7.27 15.78
C ASP A 216 12.43 -5.86 15.24
N THR A 217 11.19 -5.67 14.81
CA THR A 217 10.73 -4.36 14.28
C THR A 217 10.21 -3.43 15.39
N LEU A 218 10.10 -3.89 16.63
CA LEU A 218 9.44 -3.15 17.70
C LEU A 218 10.17 -1.85 18.04
N ALA A 219 11.50 -1.89 18.14
CA ALA A 219 12.31 -0.70 18.40
C ALA A 219 12.10 0.37 17.31
N PHE A 220 12.07 -0.05 16.04
CA PHE A 220 11.80 0.84 14.92
C PHE A 220 10.38 1.39 14.93
N GLN A 221 9.37 0.56 15.23
CA GLN A 221 7.98 0.98 15.38
C GLN A 221 7.81 2.02 16.50
N HIS A 222 8.48 1.80 17.65
CA HIS A 222 8.52 2.78 18.73
C HIS A 222 9.17 4.09 18.30
N ALA A 223 10.25 4.06 17.54
CA ALA A 223 10.91 5.25 17.05
C ALA A 223 10.01 6.06 16.09
N VAL A 224 9.29 5.37 15.18
CA VAL A 224 8.32 6.02 14.26
C VAL A 224 7.17 6.64 15.06
N ALA A 225 6.61 5.92 16.01
CA ALA A 225 5.51 6.41 16.84
C ALA A 225 5.92 7.61 17.72
N ALA A 226 7.12 7.57 18.30
CA ALA A 226 7.61 8.61 19.20
C ALA A 226 8.11 9.88 18.47
N ARG A 227 8.82 9.72 17.36
CA ARG A 227 9.45 10.82 16.61
C ARG A 227 8.54 11.42 15.55
N GLY A 228 7.50 10.70 15.18
CA GLY A 228 6.62 11.04 14.08
C GLY A 228 7.16 10.63 12.70
N PHE A 229 6.23 10.41 11.78
CA PHE A 229 6.52 9.94 10.43
C PHE A 229 7.55 10.81 9.69
N GLN A 230 7.37 12.12 9.67
CA GLN A 230 8.21 13.05 8.89
C GLN A 230 9.67 13.11 9.36
N ALA A 231 9.92 12.81 10.64
CA ALA A 231 11.28 12.79 11.18
C ALA A 231 12.08 11.55 10.74
N ILE A 232 11.41 10.49 10.32
CA ILE A 232 12.04 9.24 9.89
C ILE A 232 11.98 9.09 8.37
N PHE A 233 10.84 9.42 7.76
CA PHE A 233 10.63 9.29 6.34
C PHE A 233 10.55 10.68 5.69
N PRO A 234 11.57 11.12 4.95
CA PRO A 234 11.60 12.44 4.28
C PRO A 234 10.72 12.47 3.01
N TRP A 235 9.67 11.71 2.98
CA TRP A 235 8.76 11.54 1.86
C TRP A 235 7.31 11.51 2.34
N THR A 236 6.42 12.20 1.60
CA THR A 236 4.97 12.18 1.86
C THR A 236 4.27 11.41 0.74
N PRO A 237 3.68 10.23 1.05
CA PRO A 237 2.89 9.48 0.09
C PRO A 237 1.63 10.26 -0.35
N ARG A 238 1.16 10.00 -1.55
CA ARG A 238 -0.07 10.61 -2.09
C ARG A 238 -1.30 9.87 -1.56
N CYS A 239 -2.29 10.63 -1.08
CA CYS A 239 -3.61 10.12 -0.73
C CYS A 239 -4.58 10.34 -1.90
N LEU A 240 -5.43 9.36 -2.22
CA LEU A 240 -6.43 9.43 -3.30
C LEU A 240 -7.48 10.53 -3.08
N SER A 241 -7.89 10.78 -1.83
CA SER A 241 -8.87 11.82 -1.51
C SER A 241 -8.37 13.24 -1.78
N ARG A 242 -7.04 13.43 -1.78
CA ARG A 242 -6.38 14.73 -2.02
C ARG A 242 -5.79 14.85 -3.42
N ALA A 243 -5.89 13.80 -4.22
CA ALA A 243 -5.44 13.83 -5.59
C ALA A 243 -6.45 14.64 -6.43
N GLU A 244 -6.14 15.90 -6.69
CA GLU A 244 -6.79 16.61 -7.78
C GLU A 244 -6.55 15.79 -9.04
N THR A 245 -7.62 15.43 -9.76
CA THR A 245 -7.49 14.84 -11.09
C THR A 245 -7.11 15.98 -12.04
N PRO A 246 -5.84 16.15 -12.38
CA PRO A 246 -5.47 17.21 -13.29
C PRO A 246 -6.13 16.95 -14.65
N PRO A 247 -6.38 17.99 -15.45
CA PRO A 247 -6.84 17.80 -16.81
C PRO A 247 -5.85 16.86 -17.52
N GLN A 248 -6.39 15.80 -18.14
CA GLN A 248 -5.56 14.81 -18.82
C GLN A 248 -4.81 15.50 -19.97
N PRO A 249 -3.47 15.43 -20.00
CA PRO A 249 -2.72 16.01 -21.11
C PRO A 249 -3.07 15.28 -22.40
N GLU A 250 -3.03 16.00 -23.51
CA GLU A 250 -3.03 15.38 -24.82
C GLU A 250 -1.78 14.49 -24.92
N ALA A 251 -1.97 13.19 -24.90
CA ALA A 251 -0.91 12.20 -25.01
C ALA A 251 -1.21 11.26 -26.16
N ASP A 252 -0.16 10.83 -26.84
CA ASP A 252 -0.24 9.80 -27.85
C ASP A 252 -1.01 8.58 -27.29
N PRO A 253 -2.02 8.07 -28.02
CA PRO A 253 -2.78 6.90 -27.58
C PRO A 253 -1.90 5.69 -27.19
N THR A 254 -0.77 5.50 -27.87
CA THR A 254 0.20 4.44 -27.60
C THR A 254 0.84 4.61 -26.21
N ILE A 255 1.23 5.85 -25.88
CA ILE A 255 1.78 6.18 -24.56
C ILE A 255 0.72 5.95 -23.47
N ARG A 256 -0.50 6.38 -23.70
CA ARG A 256 -1.61 6.20 -22.76
C ARG A 256 -1.90 4.72 -22.52
N SER A 257 -1.94 3.90 -23.57
CA SER A 257 -2.11 2.45 -23.47
C SER A 257 -0.96 1.82 -22.65
N GLU A 258 0.29 2.15 -22.96
CA GLU A 258 1.46 1.66 -22.23
C GLU A 258 1.34 1.89 -20.73
N PHE A 259 0.98 3.10 -20.30
CA PHE A 259 0.82 3.40 -18.87
C PHE A 259 -0.35 2.64 -18.23
N THR A 260 -1.46 2.50 -18.94
CA THR A 260 -2.64 1.79 -18.45
C THR A 260 -2.35 0.29 -18.26
N ASP A 261 -1.63 -0.31 -19.20
CA ASP A 261 -1.24 -1.72 -19.17
C ASP A 261 -0.30 -2.01 -18.01
N TRP A 262 0.72 -1.16 -17.80
CA TRP A 262 1.66 -1.33 -16.70
C TRP A 262 1.06 -1.01 -15.33
N LEU A 263 0.10 -0.07 -15.25
CA LEU A 263 -0.67 0.17 -14.03
C LEU A 263 -1.47 -1.08 -13.63
N SER A 264 -2.17 -1.68 -14.60
CA SER A 264 -2.93 -2.92 -14.39
C SER A 264 -2.02 -4.07 -13.99
N TYR A 265 -0.91 -4.26 -14.72
CA TYR A 265 0.08 -5.29 -14.43
C TYR A 265 0.64 -5.20 -13.00
N ASN A 266 0.96 -3.97 -12.55
CA ASN A 266 1.48 -3.74 -11.20
C ASN A 266 0.52 -4.26 -10.11
N TYR A 267 -0.77 -3.98 -10.25
CA TYR A 267 -1.79 -4.45 -9.30
C TYR A 267 -2.05 -5.95 -9.42
N ASP A 268 -2.16 -6.48 -10.63
CA ASP A 268 -2.43 -7.90 -10.88
C ASP A 268 -1.31 -8.81 -10.37
N ARG A 269 -0.09 -8.29 -10.33
CA ARG A 269 1.09 -9.03 -9.84
C ARG A 269 1.45 -8.75 -8.38
N GLY A 270 0.72 -7.87 -7.70
CA GLY A 270 1.01 -7.50 -6.32
C GLY A 270 2.37 -6.82 -6.16
N LEU A 271 2.81 -6.07 -7.18
CA LEU A 271 4.09 -5.34 -7.15
C LEU A 271 4.00 -4.04 -6.33
N GLY A 272 2.85 -3.74 -5.75
CA GLY A 272 2.63 -2.62 -4.85
C GLY A 272 1.20 -2.57 -4.35
N ALA A 273 0.97 -1.85 -3.26
CA ALA A 273 -0.36 -1.57 -2.77
C ALA A 273 -1.13 -0.65 -3.74
N PHE A 274 -2.45 -0.82 -3.79
CA PHE A 274 -3.30 0.05 -4.59
C PHE A 274 -3.10 1.51 -4.21
N GLY A 275 -2.93 2.36 -5.22
CA GLY A 275 -2.73 3.79 -5.01
C GLY A 275 -1.35 4.19 -4.49
N THR A 276 -0.35 3.31 -4.55
CA THR A 276 1.03 3.60 -4.15
C THR A 276 1.98 3.51 -5.34
N GLY A 277 3.07 4.30 -5.27
CA GLY A 277 4.07 4.32 -6.33
C GLY A 277 3.77 5.32 -7.43
N SER A 278 4.63 5.31 -8.44
CA SER A 278 4.55 6.18 -9.62
C SER A 278 5.34 5.60 -10.78
N MET A 279 5.01 6.01 -11.99
CA MET A 279 5.74 5.68 -13.20
C MET A 279 5.83 6.89 -14.13
N SER A 280 6.87 6.95 -14.93
CA SER A 280 7.04 8.02 -15.90
C SER A 280 7.82 7.58 -17.12
N ARG A 281 7.70 8.39 -18.17
CA ARG A 281 8.46 8.26 -19.41
C ARG A 281 8.97 9.63 -19.85
N LYS A 282 10.25 9.72 -20.17
CA LYS A 282 10.86 10.94 -20.75
C LYS A 282 10.37 11.12 -22.16
N LEU A 283 9.89 12.31 -22.48
CA LEU A 283 9.40 12.67 -23.83
C LEU A 283 10.47 13.43 -24.63
N SER A 284 11.25 14.27 -23.92
CA SER A 284 12.28 15.10 -24.51
C SER A 284 13.35 15.43 -23.46
N ALA A 285 14.33 16.26 -23.84
CA ALA A 285 15.31 16.78 -22.87
C ALA A 285 14.68 17.60 -21.73
N ASP A 286 13.47 18.12 -21.93
CA ASP A 286 12.83 19.08 -21.03
C ASP A 286 11.51 18.60 -20.44
N GLU A 287 10.97 17.45 -20.89
CA GLU A 287 9.64 17.00 -20.47
C GLU A 287 9.56 15.50 -20.22
N MET A 288 8.70 15.11 -19.27
CA MET A 288 8.25 13.74 -19.03
C MET A 288 6.71 13.66 -18.94
N ILE A 289 6.15 12.51 -19.29
CA ILE A 289 4.83 12.05 -18.83
C ILE A 289 5.02 11.32 -17.53
N PHE A 290 4.22 11.67 -16.52
CA PHE A 290 4.22 11.11 -15.20
C PHE A 290 2.83 10.58 -14.86
N CYS A 291 2.78 9.42 -14.22
CA CYS A 291 1.57 8.80 -13.71
C CYS A 291 1.75 8.46 -12.23
N PRO A 292 1.06 9.15 -11.31
CA PRO A 292 0.92 8.63 -9.96
C PRO A 292 0.08 7.35 -10.04
N MET A 293 0.53 6.25 -9.42
CA MET A 293 -0.26 5.00 -9.40
C MET A 293 -1.49 5.10 -8.48
N ALA A 294 -1.76 6.29 -7.96
CA ALA A 294 -2.99 6.63 -7.25
C ALA A 294 -4.17 6.81 -8.23
N ALA A 295 -4.46 5.78 -9.01
CA ALA A 295 -5.57 5.77 -9.96
C ALA A 295 -6.79 5.06 -9.37
N ALA A 296 -7.98 5.61 -9.62
CA ALA A 296 -9.21 4.93 -9.26
C ALA A 296 -9.36 3.62 -10.05
N PRO A 297 -9.83 2.51 -9.42
CA PRO A 297 -9.89 1.20 -10.07
C PRO A 297 -10.85 1.13 -11.27
N HIS A 298 -11.75 2.10 -11.39
CA HIS A 298 -12.66 2.26 -12.54
C HIS A 298 -12.11 3.25 -13.59
N ALA A 299 -10.97 3.87 -13.33
CA ALA A 299 -10.31 4.69 -14.35
C ALA A 299 -9.86 3.76 -15.47
N ILE A 300 -10.49 3.90 -16.61
CA ILE A 300 -10.17 3.15 -17.83
C ILE A 300 -8.77 3.53 -18.32
N GLU A 301 -8.29 4.70 -17.87
CA GLU A 301 -7.04 5.29 -18.31
C GLU A 301 -6.19 5.73 -17.11
N ALA A 302 -4.86 5.56 -17.25
CA ALA A 302 -3.89 6.05 -16.29
C ALA A 302 -3.98 7.58 -16.12
N PRO A 303 -3.90 8.13 -14.89
CA PRO A 303 -3.97 9.58 -14.66
C PRO A 303 -2.64 10.25 -15.02
N LEU A 304 -2.48 10.60 -16.31
CA LEU A 304 -1.25 11.15 -16.82
C LEU A 304 -1.08 12.63 -16.46
N GLN A 305 0.16 13.04 -16.24
CA GLN A 305 0.56 14.42 -16.02
C GLN A 305 1.79 14.74 -16.89
N ARG A 306 1.79 15.90 -17.56
CA ARG A 306 2.97 16.38 -18.29
C ARG A 306 3.78 17.28 -17.36
N ILE A 307 5.04 16.94 -17.13
CA ILE A 307 5.92 17.62 -16.17
C ILE A 307 7.21 18.06 -16.86
N ARG A 308 7.61 19.33 -16.61
CA ARG A 308 8.89 19.85 -17.09
C ARG A 308 10.04 19.34 -16.22
N LEU A 309 11.15 18.93 -16.85
CA LEU A 309 12.34 18.44 -16.14
C LEU A 309 13.15 19.56 -15.48
N ARG A 310 13.09 20.77 -16.01
CA ARG A 310 13.80 21.96 -15.49
C ARG A 310 12.82 22.94 -14.86
N SER A 311 12.18 22.61 -13.76
CA SER A 311 11.36 23.56 -13.02
C SER A 311 11.85 23.67 -11.57
N GLU A 312 11.90 24.88 -11.05
CA GLU A 312 12.16 25.15 -9.64
C GLU A 312 10.81 25.26 -8.92
N GLY A 313 10.58 24.45 -7.90
CA GLY A 313 9.35 24.49 -7.12
C GLY A 313 9.25 23.40 -6.06
N SER A 314 8.33 23.58 -5.11
CA SER A 314 7.95 22.57 -4.13
C SER A 314 7.19 21.46 -4.84
N GLU A 315 7.83 20.32 -5.10
CA GLU A 315 7.26 19.18 -5.78
C GLU A 315 7.08 17.99 -4.86
N ALA A 316 6.13 17.12 -5.24
CA ALA A 316 6.01 15.83 -4.60
C ALA A 316 7.31 15.03 -4.75
N SER A 317 7.65 14.26 -3.71
CA SER A 317 8.93 13.55 -3.61
C SER A 317 9.16 12.55 -4.74
N ASP A 318 8.09 11.91 -5.22
CA ASP A 318 8.13 10.98 -6.35
C ASP A 318 8.44 11.69 -7.67
N VAL A 319 7.85 12.85 -7.95
CA VAL A 319 8.16 13.67 -9.14
C VAL A 319 9.63 14.07 -9.14
N ARG A 320 10.14 14.54 -8.00
CA ARG A 320 11.55 14.90 -7.84
C ARG A 320 12.49 13.73 -8.13
N LEU A 321 12.15 12.52 -7.62
CA LEU A 321 12.91 11.31 -7.87
C LEU A 321 13.01 11.01 -9.38
N HIS A 322 11.90 11.00 -10.09
CA HIS A 322 11.86 10.72 -11.53
C HIS A 322 12.65 11.78 -12.33
N ARG A 323 12.53 13.04 -11.92
CA ARG A 323 13.28 14.14 -12.52
C ARG A 323 14.80 13.98 -12.34
N LEU A 324 15.27 13.64 -11.14
CA LEU A 324 16.68 13.36 -10.88
C LEU A 324 17.22 12.25 -11.78
N ILE A 325 16.47 11.16 -11.93
CA ILE A 325 16.88 10.05 -12.80
C ILE A 325 17.05 10.56 -14.24
N TYR A 326 16.10 11.30 -14.81
CA TYR A 326 16.18 11.76 -16.20
C TYR A 326 17.20 12.87 -16.46
N THR A 327 17.56 13.63 -15.42
CA THR A 327 18.56 14.70 -15.54
C THR A 327 19.98 14.15 -15.49
N HIS A 328 20.22 13.08 -14.72
CA HIS A 328 21.56 12.57 -14.43
C HIS A 328 21.86 11.21 -15.06
N THR A 329 20.94 10.62 -15.81
CA THR A 329 21.11 9.30 -16.41
C THR A 329 20.58 9.25 -17.85
N PRO A 330 20.99 8.25 -18.64
CA PRO A 330 20.46 8.04 -19.99
C PRO A 330 19.10 7.35 -20.01
N PHE A 331 18.50 6.99 -18.85
CA PHE A 331 17.23 6.29 -18.81
C PHE A 331 16.07 7.14 -19.34
N ASN A 332 15.11 6.49 -19.98
CA ASN A 332 13.92 7.10 -20.57
C ASN A 332 12.59 6.68 -19.92
N ALA A 333 12.64 5.69 -19.02
CA ALA A 333 11.49 5.25 -18.25
C ALA A 333 11.87 5.04 -16.78
N CYS A 334 10.93 5.22 -15.86
CA CYS A 334 11.15 4.99 -14.45
C CYS A 334 9.86 4.51 -13.77
N MET A 335 10.01 3.58 -12.81
CA MET A 335 8.97 3.12 -11.91
C MET A 335 9.47 3.16 -10.47
N LEU A 336 8.58 3.58 -9.58
CA LEU A 336 8.69 3.42 -8.14
C LEU A 336 7.50 2.59 -7.67
N THR A 337 7.74 1.51 -6.94
CA THR A 337 6.69 0.61 -6.46
C THR A 337 6.86 0.28 -4.99
N ALA A 338 5.75 0.08 -4.28
CA ALA A 338 5.73 -0.34 -2.88
C ALA A 338 5.78 -1.89 -2.76
N SER A 339 6.70 -2.53 -3.48
CA SER A 339 6.84 -4.00 -3.54
C SER A 339 7.17 -4.60 -2.17
N PRO A 340 6.30 -5.42 -1.56
CA PRO A 340 6.43 -5.76 -0.14
C PRO A 340 7.60 -6.67 0.18
N CYS A 341 7.86 -7.71 -0.63
CA CYS A 341 8.97 -8.62 -0.38
C CYS A 341 10.31 -7.92 -0.58
N ALA A 342 10.44 -7.12 -1.65
CA ALA A 342 11.64 -6.33 -1.92
C ALA A 342 11.89 -5.28 -0.84
N THR A 343 10.84 -4.62 -0.32
CA THR A 343 10.93 -3.68 0.79
C THR A 343 11.46 -4.37 2.04
N ALA A 344 10.90 -5.50 2.42
CA ALA A 344 11.35 -6.27 3.58
C ALA A 344 12.78 -6.79 3.42
N GLU A 345 13.16 -7.24 2.21
CA GLU A 345 14.51 -7.69 1.90
C GLU A 345 15.54 -6.56 2.03
N ALA A 346 15.20 -5.38 1.51
CA ALA A 346 16.04 -4.18 1.65
C ALA A 346 16.24 -3.79 3.13
N MET A 347 15.16 -3.79 3.90
CA MET A 347 15.24 -3.50 5.34
C MET A 347 16.07 -4.54 6.09
N ALA A 348 15.93 -5.82 5.75
CA ALA A 348 16.70 -6.90 6.34
C ALA A 348 18.20 -6.78 6.02
N ALA A 349 18.54 -6.49 4.78
CA ALA A 349 19.93 -6.31 4.34
C ALA A 349 20.58 -5.10 5.01
N LEU A 350 19.87 -3.98 5.13
CA LEU A 350 20.36 -2.79 5.82
C LEU A 350 20.53 -3.03 7.32
N ALA A 351 19.56 -3.70 7.97
CA ALA A 351 19.63 -4.04 9.38
C ALA A 351 20.80 -4.99 9.69
N ALA A 352 21.11 -5.93 8.80
CA ALA A 352 22.24 -6.84 8.94
C ALA A 352 23.60 -6.11 8.82
N ALA A 353 23.68 -5.10 7.97
CA ALA A 353 24.91 -4.32 7.76
C ALA A 353 25.15 -3.27 8.85
N ASP A 354 24.10 -2.57 9.28
CA ASP A 354 24.20 -1.33 10.06
C ASP A 354 23.41 -1.36 11.38
N GLY A 355 22.71 -2.46 11.65
CA GLY A 355 21.78 -2.57 12.77
C GLY A 355 20.41 -1.94 12.51
N MET A 356 19.45 -2.24 13.39
CA MET A 356 18.06 -1.71 13.26
C MET A 356 17.98 -0.19 13.41
N ASP A 357 18.90 0.44 14.11
CA ASP A 357 18.96 1.90 14.27
C ASP A 357 19.22 2.62 12.95
N ALA A 358 19.87 1.96 11.99
CA ALA A 358 20.10 2.51 10.65
C ALA A 358 18.78 2.70 9.87
N LEU A 359 17.77 1.87 10.14
CA LEU A 359 16.43 2.03 9.58
C LEU A 359 15.70 3.26 10.13
N ALA A 360 15.97 3.61 11.40
CA ALA A 360 15.39 4.77 12.06
C ALA A 360 16.06 6.10 11.68
N GLY A 361 16.99 6.09 10.73
CA GLY A 361 17.54 7.27 10.10
C GLY A 361 18.56 8.02 10.94
N LYS A 362 19.76 7.46 11.09
CA LYS A 362 20.91 8.29 11.36
C LYS A 362 21.42 8.85 10.03
N PRO A 363 21.63 10.18 9.91
CA PRO A 363 22.16 10.81 8.70
C PRO A 363 23.51 10.25 8.25
N GLU A 364 24.25 9.62 9.15
CA GLU A 364 25.57 9.03 8.91
C GLU A 364 25.57 7.91 7.84
N THR A 365 24.43 7.23 7.62
CA THR A 365 24.31 6.24 6.54
C THR A 365 24.16 6.87 5.15
N LEU A 366 23.92 8.18 5.05
CA LEU A 366 23.85 8.94 3.78
C LEU A 366 25.21 9.10 3.09
N GLY A 367 26.30 9.04 3.83
CA GLY A 367 27.65 9.30 3.35
C GLY A 367 28.43 8.05 2.91
N ARG A 368 27.85 6.85 2.95
CA ARG A 368 28.57 5.66 2.51
C ARG A 368 28.81 5.67 1.00
N PRO A 369 30.04 5.36 0.57
CA PRO A 369 30.34 5.08 -0.83
C PRO A 369 29.38 4.00 -1.38
N ALA A 370 29.02 4.09 -2.65
CA ALA A 370 28.03 3.20 -3.26
C ALA A 370 28.49 1.74 -3.28
N ASP A 371 29.79 1.50 -3.31
CA ASP A 371 30.46 0.19 -3.26
C ASP A 371 30.42 -0.46 -1.86
N GLU A 372 30.22 0.31 -0.79
CA GLU A 372 30.07 -0.19 0.58
C GLU A 372 28.62 -0.47 0.96
N CYS A 373 27.66 -0.28 0.05
CA CYS A 373 26.25 -0.46 0.33
C CYS A 373 25.85 -1.94 0.30
N PRO A 374 24.89 -2.36 1.16
CA PRO A 374 24.36 -3.70 1.09
C PRO A 374 23.82 -4.00 -0.29
N VAL A 375 24.07 -5.22 -0.76
CA VAL A 375 23.58 -5.73 -2.05
C VAL A 375 22.82 -7.02 -1.82
N VAL A 376 21.60 -7.09 -2.31
CA VAL A 376 20.84 -8.33 -2.35
C VAL A 376 21.27 -9.11 -3.59
N THR A 377 21.91 -10.26 -3.36
CA THR A 377 22.36 -11.16 -4.41
C THR A 377 21.30 -12.22 -4.72
N PRO A 378 21.21 -12.69 -5.99
CA PRO A 378 20.26 -13.71 -6.37
C PRO A 378 20.62 -15.08 -5.79
N ILE A 379 19.59 -15.89 -5.58
CA ILE A 379 19.71 -17.32 -5.23
C ILE A 379 18.90 -18.21 -6.18
N ASP A 380 18.19 -17.62 -7.13
CA ASP A 380 17.45 -18.33 -8.18
C ASP A 380 18.21 -18.28 -9.52
N ALA A 381 18.03 -19.33 -10.32
CA ALA A 381 18.80 -19.52 -11.54
C ALA A 381 18.60 -18.40 -12.58
N GLU A 382 17.41 -17.81 -12.66
CA GLU A 382 17.12 -16.74 -13.62
C GLU A 382 17.90 -15.47 -13.28
N ALA A 383 17.82 -15.04 -12.04
CA ALA A 383 18.52 -13.84 -11.60
C ALA A 383 20.04 -14.01 -11.55
N VAL A 384 20.52 -15.23 -11.25
CA VAL A 384 21.94 -15.59 -11.37
C VAL A 384 22.40 -15.51 -12.83
N TYR A 385 21.62 -16.06 -13.76
CA TYR A 385 21.92 -16.02 -15.20
C TYR A 385 22.07 -14.57 -15.71
N TYR A 386 21.17 -13.69 -15.31
CA TYR A 386 21.21 -12.26 -15.67
C TYR A 386 22.19 -11.44 -14.81
N LYS A 387 22.95 -12.08 -13.91
CA LYS A 387 23.92 -11.43 -13.01
C LYS A 387 23.31 -10.26 -12.24
N VAL A 388 22.07 -10.42 -11.81
CA VAL A 388 21.33 -9.37 -11.10
C VAL A 388 21.97 -9.11 -9.74
N ARG A 389 22.23 -7.86 -9.43
CA ARG A 389 22.66 -7.39 -8.11
C ARG A 389 21.78 -6.21 -7.75
N LEU A 390 21.10 -6.29 -6.63
CA LEU A 390 20.18 -5.24 -6.20
C LEU A 390 20.81 -4.45 -5.05
N PRO A 391 21.39 -3.27 -5.32
CA PRO A 391 21.89 -2.40 -4.28
C PRO A 391 20.75 -1.93 -3.40
N VAL A 392 21.03 -1.78 -2.11
CA VAL A 392 20.08 -1.30 -1.13
C VAL A 392 20.43 0.12 -0.74
N ALA A 393 19.45 1.00 -0.76
CA ALA A 393 19.54 2.36 -0.22
C ALA A 393 18.61 2.49 0.99
N GLY A 394 19.01 3.29 1.99
CA GLY A 394 18.12 3.73 3.04
C GLY A 394 17.06 4.71 2.51
N ILE A 395 15.96 4.86 3.21
CA ILE A 395 14.85 5.76 2.81
C ILE A 395 15.32 7.23 2.64
N HIS A 396 16.35 7.63 3.35
CA HIS A 396 16.95 8.96 3.23
C HIS A 396 17.60 9.25 1.87
N ALA A 397 17.88 8.22 1.06
CA ALA A 397 18.36 8.42 -0.32
C ALA A 397 17.32 9.16 -1.20
N LEU A 398 16.09 9.23 -0.75
CA LEU A 398 15.00 9.97 -1.39
C LEU A 398 14.85 11.42 -0.87
N ALA A 399 15.64 11.80 0.14
CA ALA A 399 15.63 13.15 0.68
C ALA A 399 16.21 14.17 -0.32
N PRO A 400 15.85 15.46 -0.20
CA PRO A 400 16.52 16.53 -0.95
C PRO A 400 18.03 16.49 -0.73
N GLY A 401 18.81 16.55 -1.82
CA GLY A 401 20.29 16.54 -1.77
C GLY A 401 20.95 15.16 -1.69
N ALA A 402 20.21 14.08 -1.46
CA ALA A 402 20.77 12.73 -1.38
C ALA A 402 20.79 11.96 -2.72
N GLY A 403 20.27 12.56 -3.79
CA GLY A 403 19.98 11.87 -5.06
C GLY A 403 21.21 11.34 -5.82
N GLU A 404 22.39 11.93 -5.65
CA GLU A 404 23.60 11.50 -6.36
C GLU A 404 23.99 10.05 -6.00
N ASN A 405 23.92 9.67 -4.74
CA ASN A 405 24.19 8.31 -4.29
C ASN A 405 23.18 7.30 -4.86
N LEU A 406 21.91 7.66 -4.96
CA LEU A 406 20.88 6.81 -5.57
C LEU A 406 21.16 6.62 -7.07
N ILE A 407 21.49 7.68 -7.77
CA ILE A 407 21.83 7.66 -9.20
C ILE A 407 23.02 6.74 -9.46
N HIS A 408 24.09 6.88 -8.67
CA HIS A 408 25.26 6.01 -8.80
C HIS A 408 24.89 4.51 -8.60
N ARG A 409 24.05 4.21 -7.61
CA ARG A 409 23.59 2.83 -7.37
C ARG A 409 22.76 2.28 -8.52
N LEU A 410 21.85 3.06 -9.07
CA LEU A 410 21.05 2.65 -10.23
C LEU A 410 21.92 2.35 -11.45
N LEU A 411 22.91 3.20 -11.74
CA LEU A 411 23.75 3.10 -12.94
C LEU A 411 24.82 2.01 -12.83
N HIS A 412 25.60 2.03 -11.75
CA HIS A 412 26.85 1.26 -11.69
C HIS A 412 26.70 -0.09 -10.99
N THR A 413 25.79 -0.24 -10.04
CA THR A 413 25.65 -1.47 -9.26
C THR A 413 24.40 -2.24 -9.63
N GLY A 414 23.29 -1.55 -9.84
CA GLY A 414 21.95 -2.14 -9.89
C GLY A 414 21.40 -2.41 -11.28
N ASN A 415 22.14 -2.14 -12.34
CA ASN A 415 21.63 -2.31 -13.70
C ASN A 415 20.26 -1.64 -13.94
N GLY A 416 20.09 -0.43 -13.43
CA GLY A 416 18.84 0.33 -13.47
C GLY A 416 17.82 -0.05 -12.40
N CYS A 417 18.21 -0.79 -11.34
CA CYS A 417 17.32 -1.14 -10.24
C CYS A 417 17.99 -0.92 -8.88
N CYS A 418 17.23 -0.39 -7.91
CA CYS A 418 17.68 -0.18 -6.54
C CYS A 418 16.54 -0.45 -5.56
N LEU A 419 16.82 -1.17 -4.49
CA LEU A 419 15.89 -1.38 -3.39
C LEU A 419 15.99 -0.24 -2.39
N ILE A 420 14.86 0.26 -1.93
CA ILE A 420 14.79 1.33 -0.92
C ILE A 420 14.23 0.73 0.37
N ALA A 421 15.05 0.68 1.41
CA ALA A 421 14.62 0.17 2.71
C ALA A 421 13.45 1.02 3.26
N GLY A 422 12.29 0.39 3.47
CA GLY A 422 11.05 1.05 3.87
C GLY A 422 10.32 1.79 2.74
N GLY A 423 10.88 1.88 1.53
CA GLY A 423 10.32 2.66 0.42
C GLY A 423 9.82 1.84 -0.78
N GLY A 424 10.42 0.67 -1.03
CA GLY A 424 10.08 -0.18 -2.17
C GLY A 424 11.18 -0.36 -3.18
N VAL A 425 10.84 -0.34 -4.46
CA VAL A 425 11.76 -0.54 -5.59
C VAL A 425 11.75 0.68 -6.51
N VAL A 426 12.92 1.20 -6.81
CA VAL A 426 13.13 2.17 -7.91
C VAL A 426 13.76 1.42 -9.06
N ALA A 427 13.11 1.42 -10.22
CA ALA A 427 13.63 0.83 -11.43
C ALA A 427 13.52 1.78 -12.61
N ALA A 428 14.55 1.80 -13.44
CA ALA A 428 14.64 2.63 -14.63
C ALA A 428 14.82 1.76 -15.88
N GLY A 429 14.33 2.22 -17.02
CA GLY A 429 14.45 1.56 -18.32
C GLY A 429 15.10 2.48 -19.34
N GLU A 430 15.95 1.93 -20.19
CA GLU A 430 16.64 2.68 -21.24
C GLU A 430 15.67 3.18 -22.30
N GLU A 431 14.64 2.39 -22.64
CA GLU A 431 13.74 2.67 -23.75
C GLU A 431 12.29 2.90 -23.34
N ASN A 432 11.74 2.04 -22.45
CA ASN A 432 10.32 1.98 -22.19
C ASN A 432 9.99 1.52 -20.76
N LEU A 433 8.72 1.64 -20.37
CA LEU A 433 8.22 1.21 -19.07
C LEU A 433 8.31 -0.32 -18.88
N GLY A 434 8.26 -1.11 -19.94
CA GLY A 434 8.39 -2.56 -19.87
C GLY A 434 9.71 -3.02 -19.27
N GLN A 435 10.82 -2.34 -19.60
CA GLN A 435 12.12 -2.64 -19.00
C GLN A 435 12.15 -2.30 -17.49
N ALA A 436 11.57 -1.18 -17.10
CA ALA A 436 11.47 -0.82 -15.68
C ALA A 436 10.56 -1.80 -14.91
N ALA A 437 9.41 -2.15 -15.49
CA ALA A 437 8.47 -3.12 -14.91
C ALA A 437 9.07 -4.52 -14.76
N TYR A 438 9.85 -4.96 -15.74
CA TYR A 438 10.59 -6.22 -15.66
C TYR A 438 11.56 -6.21 -14.47
N ARG A 439 12.34 -5.14 -14.28
CA ARG A 439 13.28 -4.99 -13.17
C ARG A 439 12.58 -5.00 -11.81
N VAL A 440 11.43 -4.33 -11.69
CA VAL A 440 10.59 -4.37 -10.48
C VAL A 440 10.11 -5.79 -10.21
N SER A 441 9.56 -6.45 -11.22
CA SER A 441 9.03 -7.82 -11.10
C SER A 441 10.12 -8.81 -10.69
N LEU A 442 11.31 -8.69 -11.28
CA LEU A 442 12.47 -9.53 -10.95
C LEU A 442 12.94 -9.28 -9.51
N ALA A 443 13.01 -8.02 -9.07
CA ALA A 443 13.41 -7.67 -7.71
C ALA A 443 12.43 -8.25 -6.66
N GLU A 444 11.13 -8.10 -6.88
CA GLU A 444 10.11 -8.65 -5.99
C GLU A 444 10.13 -10.19 -5.97
N ARG A 445 10.29 -10.82 -7.13
CA ARG A 445 10.41 -12.29 -7.24
C ARG A 445 11.65 -12.81 -6.49
N MET A 446 12.82 -12.19 -6.71
CA MET A 446 14.05 -12.55 -5.99
C MET A 446 13.87 -12.46 -4.47
N ALA A 447 13.34 -11.35 -4.02
CA ALA A 447 13.10 -11.11 -2.60
C ALA A 447 12.14 -12.15 -2.00
N ARG A 448 11.03 -12.43 -2.69
CA ARG A 448 10.06 -13.46 -2.29
C ARG A 448 10.69 -14.84 -2.25
N PHE A 449 11.44 -15.21 -3.26
CA PHE A 449 12.11 -16.51 -3.33
C PHE A 449 13.09 -16.69 -2.14
N ARG A 450 13.90 -15.67 -1.82
CA ARG A 450 14.78 -15.68 -0.65
C ARG A 450 14.01 -15.88 0.66
N GLN A 451 12.89 -15.18 0.85
CA GLN A 451 12.06 -15.28 2.05
C GLN A 451 11.48 -16.69 2.22
N GLU A 452 11.01 -17.30 1.16
CA GLU A 452 10.45 -18.66 1.19
C GLU A 452 11.55 -19.71 1.47
N VAL A 453 12.74 -19.55 0.91
CA VAL A 453 13.88 -20.47 1.18
C VAL A 453 14.36 -20.28 2.61
N ASP A 454 14.52 -19.07 3.11
CA ASP A 454 14.90 -18.81 4.51
C ASP A 454 13.86 -19.42 5.48
N LEU A 455 12.58 -19.32 5.18
CA LEU A 455 11.52 -19.92 5.99
C LEU A 455 11.62 -21.44 6.01
N ASN A 456 11.79 -22.07 4.85
CA ASN A 456 11.92 -23.52 4.73
C ASN A 456 13.15 -24.04 5.48
N HIS A 457 14.30 -23.38 5.40
CA HIS A 457 15.51 -23.78 6.15
C HIS A 457 15.30 -23.70 7.66
N ARG A 458 14.61 -22.67 8.16
CA ARG A 458 14.31 -22.54 9.59
C ARG A 458 13.35 -23.62 10.10
N VAL A 459 12.35 -23.96 9.27
CA VAL A 459 11.36 -24.98 9.64
C VAL A 459 11.94 -26.38 9.57
N LEU A 460 12.76 -26.68 8.54
CA LEU A 460 13.31 -27.99 8.28
C LEU A 460 14.70 -28.23 8.90
N GLY A 461 15.30 -27.23 9.56
CA GLY A 461 16.62 -27.36 10.18
C GLY A 461 17.77 -27.45 9.20
N GLY A 462 17.61 -26.95 7.97
CA GLY A 462 18.65 -26.88 6.95
C GLY A 462 19.73 -25.82 7.25
N PRO A 463 20.90 -25.89 6.58
CA PRO A 463 21.93 -24.87 6.71
C PRO A 463 21.43 -23.51 6.20
N ALA A 464 21.94 -22.43 6.77
CA ALA A 464 21.68 -21.09 6.24
C ALA A 464 22.10 -21.01 4.75
N LEU A 465 21.34 -20.25 3.96
CA LEU A 465 21.65 -20.03 2.55
C LEU A 465 23.08 -19.55 2.38
N ALA A 466 23.96 -20.42 1.89
CA ALA A 466 25.18 -19.97 1.25
C ALA A 466 24.82 -19.33 -0.09
N ALA A 467 25.37 -18.14 -0.37
CA ALA A 467 25.25 -17.55 -1.68
C ALA A 467 25.81 -18.56 -2.72
N PHE A 468 25.11 -18.73 -3.84
CA PHE A 468 25.73 -19.35 -4.99
C PHE A 468 26.89 -18.45 -5.42
N GLU A 469 28.12 -18.87 -5.14
CA GLU A 469 29.34 -18.21 -5.61
C GLU A 469 29.50 -18.37 -7.13
#